data_e99ec7cf15e28f06d153b75a6e778c88
#
_entry.id   e99ec7cf15e28f06d153b75a6e778c88
#
_cell.length_a   1.000
_cell.length_b   1.000
_cell.length_c   1.000
_cell.angle_alpha   90.00
_cell.angle_beta   90.00
_cell.angle_gamma   90.00
#
_symmetry.space_group_name_H-M   'P 1'
#
loop_
_entity.id
_entity.type
_entity.pdbx_description
1 polymer ?
#
loop_
_entity_poly.entity_id
_entity_poly.type
_entity_poly.pdbx_seq_one_letter_code
_entity_poly.pdbx_strand_id
1 'polypeptide(L)'
;MYSVLLSDYEKGIELVKAKLQNMIKNTYKAVIISWTFPSEIDFRTFNEEWFPKNGRRYNKYVGSLIGLGIDEKNIYILNCYDKKNLTKFKDIIEESDILVITGGNPEMLYSKVVQETELLYTIKHYKGIIIGFSAGAELQLKRYFITAKNNYYKYFAFYDGFGILDDPFYMDVHSIKNRRYLDKLQKVANEKRKKVYAIFNDGAMIYDRINHKLETFGNVICFNPIG
;
A
#
# COMPACT_ATOMS: atom_id res chain seq x y z
N MET A 1 4.71 9.82 -12.01
CA MET A 1 4.76 8.56 -11.21
C MET A 1 4.28 8.87 -9.80
N TYR A 2 3.26 8.16 -9.30
CA TYR A 2 2.67 8.52 -8.01
C TYR A 2 2.60 7.31 -7.08
N SER A 3 2.84 7.54 -5.79
CA SER A 3 2.59 6.62 -4.69
C SER A 3 1.44 7.16 -3.84
N VAL A 4 0.35 6.41 -3.79
CA VAL A 4 -0.83 6.69 -2.97
C VAL A 4 -0.73 5.82 -1.72
N LEU A 5 -0.67 6.46 -0.56
CA LEU A 5 -0.40 5.84 0.73
C LEU A 5 -1.62 6.03 1.63
N LEU A 6 -2.35 4.95 1.85
CA LEU A 6 -3.61 4.95 2.58
C LEU A 6 -3.47 4.19 3.89
N SER A 7 -4.04 4.71 4.96
CA SER A 7 -4.14 3.98 6.22
C SER A 7 -5.26 2.93 6.14
N ASP A 8 -6.48 3.36 5.87
CA ASP A 8 -7.63 2.50 5.55
C ASP A 8 -7.97 2.64 4.07
N TYR A 9 -8.35 1.53 3.42
CA TYR A 9 -8.58 1.55 1.97
C TYR A 9 -9.81 2.36 1.58
N GLU A 10 -10.97 2.06 2.18
CA GLU A 10 -12.24 2.64 1.74
C GLU A 10 -12.30 4.14 2.06
N LYS A 11 -11.94 4.51 3.29
CA LYS A 11 -11.89 5.92 3.71
C LYS A 11 -10.81 6.68 2.97
N GLY A 12 -9.65 6.06 2.79
CA GLY A 12 -8.52 6.68 2.09
C GLY A 12 -8.81 6.93 0.60
N ILE A 13 -9.39 5.95 -0.10
CA ILE A 13 -9.77 6.12 -1.52
C ILE A 13 -10.78 7.25 -1.67
N GLU A 14 -11.78 7.35 -0.80
CA GLU A 14 -12.79 8.42 -0.90
C GLU A 14 -12.15 9.82 -0.74
N LEU A 15 -11.17 9.97 0.16
CA LEU A 15 -10.44 11.23 0.34
C LEU A 15 -9.64 11.66 -0.90
N VAL A 16 -9.07 10.72 -1.63
CA VAL A 16 -8.22 11.00 -2.80
C VAL A 16 -8.93 10.82 -4.13
N LYS A 17 -10.19 10.42 -4.12
CA LYS A 17 -10.98 10.04 -5.31
C LYS A 17 -10.97 11.09 -6.40
N ALA A 18 -11.33 12.32 -6.08
CA ALA A 18 -11.35 13.42 -7.07
C ALA A 18 -9.98 13.65 -7.70
N LYS A 19 -8.90 13.56 -6.90
CA LYS A 19 -7.53 13.69 -7.40
C LYS A 19 -7.18 12.53 -8.33
N LEU A 20 -7.49 11.29 -7.94
CA LEU A 20 -7.22 10.11 -8.76
C LEU A 20 -8.03 10.07 -10.04
N GLN A 21 -9.32 10.45 -10.02
CA GLN A 21 -10.15 10.52 -11.21
C GLN A 21 -9.60 11.51 -12.25
N ASN A 22 -8.95 12.58 -11.83
CA ASN A 22 -8.28 13.51 -12.76
C ASN A 22 -6.98 12.94 -13.37
N MET A 23 -6.44 11.87 -12.79
CA MET A 23 -5.17 11.24 -13.23
C MET A 23 -5.40 9.94 -14.00
N ILE A 24 -6.53 9.27 -13.76
CA ILE A 24 -6.85 7.94 -14.28
C ILE A 24 -7.71 8.08 -15.54
N LYS A 25 -7.41 7.25 -16.55
CA LYS A 25 -8.22 7.09 -17.75
C LYS A 25 -8.95 5.76 -17.69
N ASN A 26 -10.13 5.67 -18.31
CA ASN A 26 -10.91 4.42 -18.38
C ASN A 26 -10.17 3.28 -19.09
N THR A 27 -9.24 3.62 -19.98
CA THR A 27 -8.38 2.66 -20.70
C THR A 27 -7.23 2.12 -19.87
N TYR A 28 -6.98 2.68 -18.66
CA TYR A 28 -5.89 2.22 -17.82
C TYR A 28 -6.10 0.78 -17.37
N LYS A 29 -4.99 0.03 -17.35
CA LYS A 29 -4.94 -1.32 -16.80
C LYS A 29 -4.54 -1.25 -15.33
N ALA A 30 -5.26 -1.92 -14.46
CA ALA A 30 -4.95 -2.00 -13.04
C ALA A 30 -4.63 -3.45 -12.65
N VAL A 31 -3.60 -3.61 -11.82
CA VAL A 31 -3.17 -4.91 -11.29
C VAL A 31 -3.24 -4.88 -9.77
N ILE A 32 -3.88 -5.89 -9.18
CA ILE A 32 -4.00 -6.03 -7.72
C ILE A 32 -3.12 -7.18 -7.26
N ILE A 33 -2.11 -6.88 -6.43
CA ILE A 33 -1.35 -7.90 -5.71
C ILE A 33 -2.16 -8.31 -4.47
N SER A 34 -2.83 -9.47 -4.57
CA SER A 34 -3.76 -9.97 -3.56
C SER A 34 -3.11 -10.94 -2.55
N TRP A 35 -1.81 -10.85 -2.35
CA TRP A 35 -1.01 -11.86 -1.64
C TRP A 35 -0.94 -11.66 -0.12
N THR A 36 -1.60 -10.63 0.38
CA THR A 36 -1.56 -10.26 1.79
C THR A 36 -2.91 -10.49 2.47
N PHE A 37 -2.85 -11.17 3.60
CA PHE A 37 -3.98 -11.40 4.50
C PHE A 37 -3.53 -11.13 5.93
N PRO A 38 -4.44 -10.94 6.88
CA PRO A 38 -4.09 -10.84 8.30
C PRO A 38 -3.42 -12.12 8.83
N SER A 39 -3.81 -13.28 8.30
CA SER A 39 -3.25 -14.60 8.58
C SER A 39 -3.17 -15.40 7.28
N GLU A 40 -2.47 -16.52 7.29
CA GLU A 40 -2.51 -17.45 6.16
C GLU A 40 -3.94 -17.96 5.94
N ILE A 41 -4.32 -18.06 4.68
CA ILE A 41 -5.59 -18.63 4.25
C ILE A 41 -5.33 -19.70 3.19
N ASP A 42 -6.26 -20.63 3.05
CA ASP A 42 -6.21 -21.64 2.00
C ASP A 42 -6.74 -21.09 0.64
N PHE A 43 -6.54 -21.88 -0.41
CA PHE A 43 -6.96 -21.53 -1.76
C PHE A 43 -8.49 -21.36 -1.87
N ARG A 44 -9.26 -22.14 -1.13
CA ARG A 44 -10.73 -22.05 -1.14
C ARG A 44 -11.18 -20.69 -0.60
N THR A 45 -10.69 -20.33 0.59
CA THR A 45 -10.99 -19.03 1.23
C THR A 45 -10.53 -17.87 0.34
N PHE A 46 -9.36 -18.00 -0.31
CA PHE A 46 -8.89 -17.01 -1.27
C PHE A 46 -9.90 -16.82 -2.41
N ASN A 47 -10.35 -17.92 -3.04
CA ASN A 47 -11.31 -17.84 -4.14
C ASN A 47 -12.66 -17.26 -3.71
N GLU A 48 -13.17 -17.64 -2.55
CA GLU A 48 -14.43 -17.11 -2.02
C GLU A 48 -14.38 -15.57 -1.81
N GLU A 49 -13.23 -15.05 -1.41
CA GLU A 49 -13.05 -13.60 -1.17
C GLU A 49 -12.78 -12.78 -2.45
N TRP A 50 -12.11 -13.37 -3.46
CA TRP A 50 -11.57 -12.64 -4.59
C TRP A 50 -12.26 -12.87 -5.93
N PHE A 51 -12.80 -14.04 -6.22
CA PHE A 51 -13.25 -14.37 -7.58
C PHE A 51 -14.75 -14.36 -7.84
N PRO A 52 -15.67 -14.67 -6.93
CA PRO A 52 -17.08 -14.43 -7.20
C PRO A 52 -17.32 -12.92 -7.20
N LYS A 53 -18.13 -12.42 -8.13
CA LYS A 53 -18.61 -11.02 -8.12
C LYS A 53 -19.25 -10.60 -6.79
N ASN A 54 -19.53 -11.54 -5.89
CA ASN A 54 -20.03 -11.34 -4.53
C ASN A 54 -18.94 -11.46 -3.46
N GLY A 55 -17.71 -11.78 -3.82
CA GLY A 55 -16.59 -11.85 -2.88
C GLY A 55 -16.32 -10.49 -2.23
N ARG A 56 -16.13 -10.48 -0.91
CA ARG A 56 -15.96 -9.24 -0.18
C ARG A 56 -14.76 -8.41 -0.66
N ARG A 57 -13.63 -9.07 -0.92
CA ARG A 57 -12.42 -8.39 -1.41
C ARG A 57 -12.55 -7.98 -2.85
N TYR A 58 -13.18 -8.81 -3.69
CA TYR A 58 -13.49 -8.44 -5.06
C TYR A 58 -14.27 -7.13 -5.10
N ASN A 59 -15.42 -7.08 -4.43
CA ASN A 59 -16.28 -5.88 -4.41
C ASN A 59 -15.55 -4.66 -3.83
N LYS A 60 -14.76 -4.86 -2.79
CA LYS A 60 -14.00 -3.78 -2.16
C LYS A 60 -12.97 -3.18 -3.11
N TYR A 61 -12.11 -3.99 -3.71
CA TYR A 61 -10.94 -3.48 -4.45
C TYR A 61 -11.25 -3.25 -5.92
N VAL A 62 -11.91 -4.20 -6.57
CA VAL A 62 -12.31 -4.05 -7.98
C VAL A 62 -13.40 -2.99 -8.10
N GLY A 63 -14.42 -3.03 -7.22
CA GLY A 63 -15.48 -2.03 -7.19
C GLY A 63 -14.96 -0.60 -6.99
N SER A 64 -13.95 -0.41 -6.14
CA SER A 64 -13.32 0.91 -5.95
C SER A 64 -12.60 1.39 -7.22
N LEU A 65 -11.88 0.51 -7.92
CA LEU A 65 -11.19 0.86 -9.17
C LEU A 65 -12.19 1.21 -10.28
N ILE A 66 -13.31 0.48 -10.36
CA ILE A 66 -14.44 0.83 -11.26
C ILE A 66 -14.99 2.20 -10.86
N GLY A 67 -15.15 2.47 -9.56
CA GLY A 67 -15.58 3.77 -9.04
C GLY A 67 -14.61 4.92 -9.33
N LEU A 68 -13.34 4.62 -9.61
CA LEU A 68 -12.35 5.57 -10.12
C LEU A 68 -12.40 5.77 -11.64
N GLY A 69 -13.21 4.98 -12.35
CA GLY A 69 -13.44 5.10 -13.79
C GLY A 69 -12.69 4.08 -14.64
N ILE A 70 -12.12 3.02 -14.06
CA ILE A 70 -11.43 1.96 -14.81
C ILE A 70 -12.45 0.91 -15.26
N ASP A 71 -12.40 0.50 -16.53
CA ASP A 71 -13.22 -0.59 -17.03
C ASP A 71 -12.86 -1.91 -16.31
N GLU A 72 -13.87 -2.67 -15.84
CA GLU A 72 -13.70 -3.95 -15.13
C GLU A 72 -12.79 -4.93 -15.88
N LYS A 73 -12.93 -5.01 -17.22
CA LYS A 73 -12.11 -5.87 -18.08
C LYS A 73 -10.62 -5.58 -18.06
N ASN A 74 -10.24 -4.39 -17.60
CA ASN A 74 -8.86 -3.91 -17.48
C ASN A 74 -8.28 -4.10 -16.06
N ILE A 75 -9.00 -4.79 -15.16
CA ILE A 75 -8.57 -5.01 -13.77
C ILE A 75 -8.15 -6.47 -13.61
N TYR A 76 -6.91 -6.69 -13.23
CA TYR A 76 -6.31 -8.01 -13.07
C TYR A 76 -5.99 -8.27 -11.60
N ILE A 77 -6.34 -9.47 -11.11
CA ILE A 77 -6.01 -9.92 -9.74
C ILE A 77 -4.92 -10.97 -9.85
N LEU A 78 -3.75 -10.69 -9.29
CA LEU A 78 -2.66 -11.67 -9.24
C LEU A 78 -2.90 -12.67 -8.11
N ASN A 79 -3.12 -13.93 -8.49
CA ASN A 79 -3.39 -15.02 -7.56
C ASN A 79 -2.08 -15.60 -7.02
N CYS A 80 -1.86 -15.52 -5.71
CA CYS A 80 -0.64 -16.05 -5.07
C CYS A 80 -0.53 -17.59 -5.09
N TYR A 81 -1.60 -18.29 -5.40
CA TYR A 81 -1.61 -19.76 -5.55
C TYR A 81 -1.30 -20.22 -6.98
N ASP A 82 -1.26 -19.31 -7.94
CA ASP A 82 -0.95 -19.61 -9.34
C ASP A 82 0.57 -19.60 -9.60
N LYS A 83 1.25 -20.55 -9.00
CA LYS A 83 2.72 -20.67 -9.12
C LYS A 83 3.21 -20.90 -10.56
N LYS A 84 2.35 -21.42 -11.45
CA LYS A 84 2.71 -21.68 -12.85
C LYS A 84 2.82 -20.42 -13.69
N ASN A 85 2.20 -19.33 -13.26
CA ASN A 85 2.15 -18.06 -13.98
C ASN A 85 2.96 -16.94 -13.32
N LEU A 86 3.80 -17.23 -12.31
CA LEU A 86 4.62 -16.20 -11.64
C LEU A 86 5.48 -15.39 -12.64
N THR A 87 6.04 -16.04 -13.66
CA THR A 87 6.79 -15.35 -14.73
C THR A 87 5.94 -14.37 -15.51
N LYS A 88 4.66 -14.66 -15.70
CA LYS A 88 3.71 -13.75 -16.39
C LYS A 88 3.32 -12.54 -15.52
N PHE A 89 3.48 -12.62 -14.20
CA PHE A 89 3.11 -11.51 -13.32
C PHE A 89 3.98 -10.28 -13.58
N LYS A 90 5.26 -10.49 -13.90
CA LYS A 90 6.14 -9.42 -14.32
C LYS A 90 5.55 -8.66 -15.52
N ASP A 91 5.26 -9.37 -16.61
CA ASP A 91 4.75 -8.77 -17.84
C ASP A 91 3.41 -8.05 -17.59
N ILE A 92 2.50 -8.67 -16.82
CA ILE A 92 1.20 -8.08 -16.46
C ILE A 92 1.39 -6.77 -15.67
N ILE A 93 2.36 -6.73 -14.74
CA ILE A 93 2.64 -5.52 -13.97
C ILE A 93 3.29 -4.46 -14.86
N GLU A 94 4.26 -4.81 -15.68
CA GLU A 94 4.97 -3.87 -16.58
C GLU A 94 4.02 -3.23 -17.61
N GLU A 95 3.00 -3.97 -18.06
CA GLU A 95 1.97 -3.47 -18.97
C GLU A 95 0.86 -2.67 -18.27
N SER A 96 0.84 -2.60 -16.95
CA SER A 96 -0.21 -1.90 -16.23
C SER A 96 0.13 -0.43 -15.96
N ASP A 97 -0.93 0.37 -15.77
CA ASP A 97 -0.84 1.80 -15.40
C ASP A 97 -0.99 2.00 -13.89
N ILE A 98 -1.65 1.05 -13.22
CA ILE A 98 -1.94 1.11 -11.79
C ILE A 98 -1.58 -0.22 -11.13
N LEU A 99 -0.81 -0.15 -10.06
CA LEU A 99 -0.47 -1.26 -9.19
C LEU A 99 -1.11 -1.07 -7.82
N VAL A 100 -1.97 -1.99 -7.40
CA VAL A 100 -2.57 -1.99 -6.06
C VAL A 100 -1.87 -3.01 -5.18
N ILE A 101 -1.32 -2.54 -4.06
CA ILE A 101 -0.68 -3.38 -3.05
C ILE A 101 -1.59 -3.45 -1.83
N THR A 102 -2.15 -4.64 -1.56
CA THR A 102 -3.16 -4.81 -0.53
C THR A 102 -2.58 -4.78 0.90
N GLY A 103 -3.44 -4.48 1.86
CA GLY A 103 -3.11 -4.54 3.29
C GLY A 103 -3.25 -5.95 3.86
N GLY A 104 -2.68 -6.16 5.03
CA GLY A 104 -2.67 -7.42 5.78
C GLY A 104 -1.36 -7.56 6.56
N ASN A 105 -0.74 -8.73 6.54
CA ASN A 105 0.57 -8.95 7.17
C ASN A 105 1.70 -8.53 6.22
N PRO A 106 2.45 -7.45 6.50
CA PRO A 106 3.50 -6.96 5.61
C PRO A 106 4.68 -7.92 5.48
N GLU A 107 5.04 -8.64 6.54
CA GLU A 107 6.14 -9.61 6.50
C GLU A 107 5.79 -10.78 5.57
N MET A 108 4.53 -11.23 5.58
CA MET A 108 4.04 -12.30 4.68
C MET A 108 4.14 -11.85 3.20
N LEU A 109 3.71 -10.62 2.88
CA LEU A 109 3.80 -10.12 1.52
C LEU A 109 5.26 -9.92 1.11
N TYR A 110 6.05 -9.29 1.97
CA TYR A 110 7.47 -9.07 1.71
C TYR A 110 8.18 -10.38 1.41
N SER A 111 8.04 -11.41 2.28
CA SER A 111 8.69 -12.70 2.11
C SER A 111 8.31 -13.39 0.79
N LYS A 112 7.04 -13.29 0.37
CA LYS A 112 6.59 -13.88 -0.91
C LYS A 112 7.18 -13.16 -2.11
N VAL A 113 7.29 -11.83 -2.07
CA VAL A 113 7.79 -11.04 -3.20
C VAL A 113 9.31 -11.12 -3.32
N VAL A 114 10.06 -11.11 -2.20
CA VAL A 114 11.54 -11.15 -2.27
C VAL A 114 12.10 -12.49 -2.73
N GLN A 115 11.30 -13.57 -2.59
CA GLN A 115 11.68 -14.87 -3.15
C GLN A 115 11.68 -14.88 -4.69
N GLU A 116 10.96 -13.95 -5.30
CA GLU A 116 10.83 -13.78 -6.75
C GLU A 116 11.59 -12.50 -7.16
N THR A 117 12.88 -12.63 -7.42
CA THR A 117 13.80 -11.50 -7.67
C THR A 117 13.33 -10.56 -8.79
N GLU A 118 12.84 -11.13 -9.90
CA GLU A 118 12.32 -10.32 -11.01
C GLU A 118 11.05 -9.56 -10.63
N LEU A 119 10.16 -10.17 -9.84
CA LEU A 119 8.95 -9.51 -9.37
C LEU A 119 9.27 -8.34 -8.43
N LEU A 120 10.20 -8.54 -7.50
CA LEU A 120 10.67 -7.46 -6.62
C LEU A 120 11.27 -6.32 -7.44
N TYR A 121 12.10 -6.64 -8.44
CA TYR A 121 12.70 -5.64 -9.31
C TYR A 121 11.62 -4.84 -10.05
N THR A 122 10.63 -5.52 -10.63
CA THR A 122 9.52 -4.90 -11.37
C THR A 122 8.69 -3.97 -10.47
N ILE A 123 8.32 -4.43 -9.27
CA ILE A 123 7.58 -3.61 -8.30
C ILE A 123 8.38 -2.38 -7.89
N LYS A 124 9.66 -2.55 -7.58
CA LYS A 124 10.53 -1.46 -7.14
C LYS A 124 10.69 -0.37 -8.21
N HIS A 125 10.76 -0.76 -9.48
CA HIS A 125 10.98 0.15 -10.61
C HIS A 125 9.69 0.53 -11.35
N TYR A 126 8.53 0.19 -10.79
CA TYR A 126 7.25 0.46 -11.41
C TYR A 126 7.01 1.96 -11.64
N LYS A 127 6.59 2.30 -12.86
CA LYS A 127 6.51 3.71 -13.31
C LYS A 127 5.09 4.30 -13.30
N GLY A 128 4.07 3.48 -13.06
CA GLY A 128 2.68 3.91 -12.99
C GLY A 128 2.28 4.52 -11.64
N ILE A 129 0.99 4.49 -11.36
CA ILE A 129 0.41 4.85 -10.06
C ILE A 129 0.43 3.62 -9.16
N ILE A 130 0.99 3.74 -7.96
CA ILE A 130 0.93 2.68 -6.95
C ILE A 130 -0.07 3.10 -5.88
N ILE A 131 -1.07 2.28 -5.63
CA ILE A 131 -2.03 2.47 -4.55
C ILE A 131 -1.77 1.41 -3.49
N GLY A 132 -1.23 1.82 -2.34
CA GLY A 132 -1.01 0.92 -1.21
C GLY A 132 -1.81 1.35 0.00
N PHE A 133 -2.28 0.39 0.80
CA PHE A 133 -2.97 0.69 2.04
C PHE A 133 -2.49 -0.23 3.16
N SER A 134 -2.44 0.32 4.40
CA SER A 134 -1.93 -0.41 5.57
C SER A 134 -0.54 -0.99 5.24
N ALA A 135 -0.35 -2.30 5.35
CA ALA A 135 0.89 -2.98 4.96
C ALA A 135 1.38 -2.60 3.55
N GLY A 136 0.46 -2.52 2.57
CA GLY A 136 0.82 -2.16 1.18
C GLY A 136 1.26 -0.71 1.03
N ALA A 137 0.90 0.19 1.95
CA ALA A 137 1.46 1.53 2.01
C ALA A 137 2.88 1.49 2.61
N GLU A 138 3.06 0.83 3.75
CA GLU A 138 4.34 0.70 4.45
C GLU A 138 5.42 0.07 3.57
N LEU A 139 5.07 -0.99 2.86
CA LEU A 139 5.99 -1.73 1.97
C LEU A 139 6.49 -0.91 0.77
N GLN A 140 5.87 0.22 0.43
CA GLN A 140 6.42 1.10 -0.59
C GLN A 140 7.72 1.79 -0.14
N LEU A 141 7.91 1.98 1.16
CA LEU A 141 9.17 2.50 1.70
C LEU A 141 10.30 1.48 1.54
N LYS A 142 11.54 1.95 1.51
CA LYS A 142 12.71 1.08 1.59
C LYS A 142 12.82 0.45 2.98
N ARG A 143 12.46 1.23 3.99
CA ARG A 143 12.43 0.81 5.37
C ARG A 143 11.24 1.44 6.09
N TYR A 144 10.47 0.65 6.79
CA TYR A 144 9.33 1.10 7.58
C TYR A 144 9.45 0.63 9.02
N PHE A 145 8.62 1.15 9.89
CA PHE A 145 8.52 0.67 11.26
C PHE A 145 7.07 0.34 11.61
N ILE A 146 6.90 -0.58 12.54
CA ILE A 146 5.61 -0.87 13.14
C ILE A 146 5.67 -0.53 14.61
N THR A 147 4.68 0.22 15.08
CA THR A 147 4.50 0.52 16.50
C THR A 147 3.73 -0.61 17.19
N ALA A 148 4.01 -0.83 18.48
CA ALA A 148 3.22 -1.77 19.29
C ALA A 148 1.80 -1.20 19.50
N LYS A 149 0.87 -1.56 18.61
CA LYS A 149 -0.51 -1.04 18.61
C LYS A 149 -1.57 -2.03 19.09
N ASN A 150 -1.30 -3.32 18.94
CA ASN A 150 -2.27 -4.39 19.17
C ASN A 150 -1.57 -5.68 19.62
N ASN A 151 -2.35 -6.72 19.80
CA ASN A 151 -1.82 -8.03 20.20
C ASN A 151 -0.94 -8.70 19.13
N TYR A 152 -0.94 -8.20 17.90
CA TYR A 152 -0.15 -8.74 16.79
C TYR A 152 1.31 -8.27 16.84
N TYR A 153 1.50 -6.95 17.02
CA TYR A 153 2.83 -6.35 17.14
C TYR A 153 3.05 -5.87 18.57
N LYS A 154 3.76 -6.69 19.34
CA LYS A 154 4.03 -6.41 20.77
C LYS A 154 5.15 -5.39 20.98
N TYR A 155 6.03 -5.24 19.98
CA TYR A 155 7.22 -4.43 20.07
C TYR A 155 7.32 -3.45 18.90
N PHE A 156 7.98 -2.32 19.14
CA PHE A 156 8.40 -1.41 18.10
C PHE A 156 9.59 -2.02 17.36
N ALA A 157 9.52 -2.11 16.04
CA ALA A 157 10.61 -2.62 15.21
C ALA A 157 10.62 -1.97 13.82
N PHE A 158 11.80 -1.92 13.22
CA PHE A 158 11.99 -1.56 11.81
C PHE A 158 12.05 -2.81 10.94
N TYR A 159 11.49 -2.70 9.75
CA TYR A 159 11.43 -3.75 8.75
C TYR A 159 11.84 -3.21 7.39
N ASP A 160 12.30 -4.08 6.49
CA ASP A 160 12.59 -3.73 5.12
C ASP A 160 11.31 -3.78 4.26
N GLY A 161 11.17 -2.81 3.35
CA GLY A 161 10.10 -2.77 2.36
C GLY A 161 10.66 -2.92 0.94
N PHE A 162 9.83 -2.71 -0.07
CA PHE A 162 10.21 -2.91 -1.47
C PHE A 162 11.17 -1.83 -2.01
N GLY A 163 11.30 -0.71 -1.34
CA GLY A 163 12.19 0.38 -1.76
C GLY A 163 11.71 1.12 -3.00
N ILE A 164 10.40 1.21 -3.21
CA ILE A 164 9.78 2.04 -4.27
C ILE A 164 10.03 3.52 -3.95
N LEU A 165 9.90 3.87 -2.68
CA LEU A 165 10.25 5.17 -2.14
C LEU A 165 11.60 5.04 -1.42
N ASP A 166 12.61 5.76 -1.93
CA ASP A 166 13.96 5.74 -1.35
C ASP A 166 14.02 6.66 -0.12
N ASP A 167 13.35 6.25 0.92
CA ASP A 167 13.36 6.84 2.25
C ASP A 167 13.13 8.36 2.34
N PRO A 168 12.14 8.96 1.66
CA PRO A 168 11.90 10.41 1.77
C PRO A 168 11.39 10.81 3.15
N PHE A 169 10.71 9.91 3.84
CA PHE A 169 10.12 10.06 5.17
C PHE A 169 9.85 8.70 5.78
N TYR A 170 9.45 8.67 7.05
CA TYR A 170 8.77 7.53 7.65
C TYR A 170 7.28 7.82 7.79
N MET A 171 6.48 6.76 7.86
CA MET A 171 5.06 6.88 8.16
C MET A 171 4.59 5.77 9.09
N ASP A 172 3.49 6.05 9.77
CA ASP A 172 2.78 5.13 10.63
C ASP A 172 1.31 5.13 10.22
N VAL A 173 0.83 3.99 9.74
CA VAL A 173 -0.59 3.82 9.37
C VAL A 173 -1.41 3.36 10.57
N HIS A 174 -2.73 3.52 10.52
CA HIS A 174 -3.62 3.25 11.66
C HIS A 174 -3.19 3.97 12.94
N SER A 175 -2.65 5.17 12.78
CA SER A 175 -2.25 6.00 13.93
C SER A 175 -3.42 6.28 14.86
N ILE A 176 -3.15 6.39 16.14
CA ILE A 176 -4.17 6.64 17.17
C ILE A 176 -3.95 8.01 17.83
N LYS A 177 -5.07 8.70 18.13
CA LYS A 177 -5.06 10.01 18.82
C LYS A 177 -4.79 9.82 20.31
N ASN A 178 -3.59 9.38 20.65
CA ASN A 178 -3.12 9.21 22.02
C ASN A 178 -1.78 9.94 22.20
N ARG A 179 -1.67 10.81 23.18
CA ARG A 179 -0.46 11.63 23.39
C ARG A 179 0.81 10.77 23.54
N ARG A 180 0.78 9.75 24.37
CA ARG A 180 1.95 8.87 24.58
C ARG A 180 2.35 8.14 23.29
N TYR A 181 1.38 7.84 22.44
CA TYR A 181 1.62 7.22 21.14
C TYR A 181 2.28 8.22 20.17
N LEU A 182 1.73 9.42 20.08
CA LEU A 182 2.25 10.48 19.20
C LEU A 182 3.64 10.95 19.65
N ASP A 183 3.90 11.01 20.96
CA ASP A 183 5.25 11.30 21.52
C ASP A 183 6.30 10.27 21.06
N LYS A 184 5.92 8.99 20.89
CA LYS A 184 6.82 7.97 20.32
C LYS A 184 7.15 8.26 18.86
N LEU A 185 6.20 8.72 18.06
CA LEU A 185 6.44 9.09 16.66
C LEU A 185 7.37 10.30 16.56
N GLN A 186 7.19 11.31 17.43
CA GLN A 186 8.12 12.44 17.54
C GLN A 186 9.54 11.97 17.92
N LYS A 187 9.66 11.01 18.85
CA LYS A 187 10.94 10.43 19.21
C LYS A 187 11.60 9.74 18.02
N VAL A 188 10.85 8.97 17.23
CA VAL A 188 11.37 8.37 15.99
C VAL A 188 11.87 9.44 15.03
N ALA A 189 11.10 10.53 14.83
CA ALA A 189 11.50 11.62 13.95
C ALA A 189 12.84 12.23 14.39
N ASN A 190 13.03 12.46 15.70
CA ASN A 190 14.24 13.02 16.26
C ASN A 190 15.43 12.07 16.13
N GLU A 191 15.27 10.81 16.53
CA GLU A 191 16.34 9.80 16.50
C GLU A 191 16.82 9.48 15.09
N LYS A 192 15.88 9.46 14.12
CA LYS A 192 16.19 9.17 12.71
C LYS A 192 16.50 10.43 11.90
N ARG A 193 16.37 11.63 12.49
CA ARG A 193 16.52 12.92 11.82
C ARG A 193 15.73 12.99 10.51
N LYS A 194 14.49 12.47 10.54
CA LYS A 194 13.63 12.31 9.37
C LYS A 194 12.17 12.59 9.74
N LYS A 195 11.41 13.18 8.81
CA LYS A 195 9.97 13.38 8.99
C LYS A 195 9.25 12.06 9.21
N VAL A 196 8.31 12.05 10.13
CA VAL A 196 7.39 10.93 10.36
C VAL A 196 5.95 11.41 10.17
N TYR A 197 5.20 10.74 9.34
CA TYR A 197 3.77 11.03 9.12
C TYR A 197 2.91 10.01 9.86
N ALA A 198 2.08 10.49 10.77
CA ALA A 198 1.02 9.70 11.38
C ALA A 198 -0.22 9.78 10.49
N ILE A 199 -0.61 8.68 9.86
CA ILE A 199 -1.78 8.60 8.99
C ILE A 199 -2.89 7.89 9.76
N PHE A 200 -3.94 8.61 10.12
CA PHE A 200 -5.11 8.02 10.78
C PHE A 200 -5.98 7.27 9.76
N ASN A 201 -6.96 6.48 10.21
CA ASN A 201 -7.82 5.72 9.30
C ASN A 201 -8.59 6.58 8.29
N ASP A 202 -8.82 7.83 8.61
CA ASP A 202 -9.40 8.87 7.76
C ASP A 202 -8.33 9.82 7.20
N GLY A 203 -7.14 9.30 6.93
CA GLY A 203 -6.01 10.02 6.35
C GLY A 203 -5.42 9.29 5.15
N ALA A 204 -4.85 10.07 4.24
CA ALA A 204 -4.16 9.59 3.05
C ALA A 204 -3.04 10.53 2.63
N MET A 205 -2.07 10.03 1.87
CA MET A 205 -1.02 10.82 1.25
C MET A 205 -0.83 10.42 -0.21
N ILE A 206 -0.49 11.39 -1.05
CA ILE A 206 -0.05 11.17 -2.43
C ILE A 206 1.35 11.75 -2.57
N TYR A 207 2.29 10.92 -2.98
CA TYR A 207 3.67 11.32 -3.22
C TYR A 207 4.00 11.24 -4.73
N ASP A 208 4.37 12.39 -5.31
CA ASP A 208 4.92 12.45 -6.66
C ASP A 208 6.38 12.02 -6.62
N ARG A 209 6.65 10.82 -7.17
CA ARG A 209 7.98 10.22 -7.16
C ARG A 209 8.97 10.89 -8.11
N ILE A 210 8.49 11.74 -9.04
CA ILE A 210 9.36 12.49 -9.97
C ILE A 210 9.74 13.83 -9.36
N ASN A 211 8.73 14.57 -8.90
CA ASN A 211 8.92 15.95 -8.40
C ASN A 211 9.21 16.00 -6.89
N HIS A 212 9.21 14.85 -6.21
CA HIS A 212 9.42 14.72 -4.76
C HIS A 212 8.44 15.58 -3.93
N LYS A 213 7.19 15.72 -4.42
CA LYS A 213 6.14 16.48 -3.75
C LYS A 213 5.17 15.56 -3.03
N LEU A 214 4.84 15.92 -1.80
CA LEU A 214 3.89 15.21 -0.96
C LEU A 214 2.64 16.07 -0.76
N GLU A 215 1.47 15.48 -0.98
CA GLU A 215 0.17 16.04 -0.62
C GLU A 215 -0.46 15.15 0.46
N THR A 216 -1.09 15.76 1.46
CA THR A 216 -1.81 15.05 2.53
C THR A 216 -3.30 15.34 2.45
N PHE A 217 -4.12 14.34 2.78
CA PHE A 217 -5.58 14.39 2.72
C PHE A 217 -6.17 13.87 4.04
N GLY A 218 -7.20 14.52 4.55
CA GLY A 218 -7.83 14.13 5.81
C GLY A 218 -6.90 14.24 7.03
N ASN A 219 -7.00 13.29 7.95
CA ASN A 219 -6.24 13.31 9.20
C ASN A 219 -4.83 12.75 9.02
N VAL A 220 -3.86 13.64 8.86
CA VAL A 220 -2.43 13.32 8.82
C VAL A 220 -1.67 14.33 9.67
N ILE A 221 -0.79 13.86 10.55
CA ILE A 221 0.09 14.70 11.36
C ILE A 221 1.53 14.46 10.93
N CYS A 222 2.28 15.53 10.68
CA CYS A 222 3.71 15.46 10.37
C CYS A 222 4.53 15.82 11.61
N PHE A 223 5.42 14.93 12.00
CA PHE A 223 6.44 15.14 13.03
C PHE A 223 7.77 15.46 12.34
N ASN A 224 8.23 16.70 12.52
CA ASN A 224 9.55 17.11 12.06
C ASN A 224 10.59 16.76 13.12
N PRO A 225 11.81 16.39 12.73
CA PRO A 225 12.91 16.28 13.68
C PRO A 225 13.15 17.65 14.34
N ILE A 226 13.22 17.64 15.66
CA ILE A 226 13.64 18.80 16.45
C ILE A 226 15.16 18.71 16.57
N GLY A 227 15.84 19.72 16.07
CA GLY A 227 17.31 19.83 16.05
C GLY A 227 17.96 19.87 17.45
#